data_6ec20710aed8b0c3fca649485e13d127
#
_entry.id   6ec20710aed8b0c3fca649485e13d127
#
_cell.length_a   1.000
_cell.length_b   1.000
_cell.length_c   1.000
_cell.angle_alpha   90.00
_cell.angle_beta   90.00
_cell.angle_gamma   90.00
#
_symmetry.space_group_name_H-M   'P 1'
#
loop_
_entity.id
_entity.type
_entity.pdbx_description
1 polymer ?
#
loop_
_entity_poly.entity_id
_entity_poly.type
_entity_poly.pdbx_seq_one_letter_code
_entity_poly.pdbx_strand_id
1 'polypeptide(L)'
;MTARRVRIVEVGPRDGLQNEPVTVPTDVKVGLIERLLAAGLTSIEVGSFVSPAWVPQMADTPAVMARLPPNPGGRYSVLVPNLRGFEAARAAGAGEVAIFASASEAFSRANINCSIAESLDRFAPVAEAARAAAIPLRGYVSCVLGCPYEGMVMPQAVAEVARRLVALGCHEVSLGDTIGVGTPDQARACIAAVAAVVPVERIALHCHDTQGRALDNIRACLDLGVGVVDAAVAGLGGCPYAPGAPGNVATEAVAAMLDAAGLATGVDPARLAEAGAFVTGALARVRAGADVSAFPG
;
A
#
# COMPACT_ATOMS: atom_id res chain seq x y z
N MET A 1 -7.60 -7.93 -29.78
CA MET A 1 -6.92 -6.89 -28.98
C MET A 1 -6.76 -7.43 -27.58
N THR A 2 -5.55 -7.49 -27.03
CA THR A 2 -5.34 -7.87 -25.62
C THR A 2 -5.94 -6.80 -24.73
N ALA A 3 -6.78 -7.20 -23.76
CA ALA A 3 -7.36 -6.28 -22.79
C ALA A 3 -6.24 -5.52 -22.08
N ARG A 4 -6.44 -4.21 -21.85
CA ARG A 4 -5.53 -3.40 -21.05
C ARG A 4 -5.48 -4.00 -19.64
N ARG A 5 -4.28 -4.17 -19.12
CA ARG A 5 -4.08 -4.73 -17.77
C ARG A 5 -3.94 -3.62 -16.73
N VAL A 6 -4.59 -3.81 -15.59
CA VAL A 6 -4.37 -3.00 -14.37
C VAL A 6 -3.82 -3.93 -13.29
N ARG A 7 -2.69 -3.54 -12.71
CA ARG A 7 -2.05 -4.27 -11.63
C ARG A 7 -2.63 -3.83 -10.28
N ILE A 8 -3.06 -4.80 -9.48
CA ILE A 8 -3.41 -4.56 -8.09
C ILE A 8 -2.18 -4.84 -7.23
N VAL A 9 -1.84 -3.91 -6.36
CA VAL A 9 -0.86 -4.08 -5.28
C VAL A 9 -1.64 -4.32 -4.00
N GLU A 10 -1.51 -5.51 -3.45
CA GLU A 10 -2.20 -5.90 -2.24
C GLU A 10 -1.44 -5.41 -1.00
N VAL A 11 -2.04 -4.49 -0.27
CA VAL A 11 -1.42 -3.88 0.91
C VAL A 11 -2.03 -4.36 2.23
N GLY A 12 -3.00 -5.25 2.18
CA GLY A 12 -3.70 -5.79 3.35
C GLY A 12 -2.75 -6.38 4.41
N PRO A 13 -1.77 -7.21 4.05
CA PRO A 13 -0.86 -7.81 5.03
C PRO A 13 0.03 -6.80 5.77
N ARG A 14 0.33 -5.63 5.15
CA ARG A 14 1.07 -4.55 5.81
C ARG A 14 0.15 -3.45 6.30
N ASP A 15 -0.39 -2.63 5.38
CA ASP A 15 -1.17 -1.44 5.71
C ASP A 15 -2.47 -1.79 6.40
N GLY A 16 -3.12 -2.84 5.91
CA GLY A 16 -4.34 -3.36 6.49
C GLY A 16 -4.17 -3.84 7.93
N LEU A 17 -3.19 -4.69 8.18
CA LEU A 17 -2.99 -5.31 9.49
C LEU A 17 -2.24 -4.44 10.49
N GLN A 18 -1.50 -3.42 10.05
CA GLN A 18 -0.67 -2.64 10.98
C GLN A 18 -1.49 -1.87 12.04
N ASN A 19 -2.75 -1.57 11.76
CA ASN A 19 -3.63 -0.84 12.66
C ASN A 19 -4.54 -1.76 13.50
N GLU A 20 -4.35 -3.08 13.41
CA GLU A 20 -5.13 -4.02 14.23
C GLU A 20 -4.82 -3.81 15.73
N PRO A 21 -5.87 -3.78 16.59
CA PRO A 21 -5.68 -3.52 18.01
C PRO A 21 -5.01 -4.68 18.76
N VAL A 22 -5.00 -5.86 18.15
CA VAL A 22 -4.40 -7.09 18.70
C VAL A 22 -3.34 -7.63 17.75
N THR A 23 -2.27 -8.20 18.31
CA THR A 23 -1.19 -8.77 17.49
C THR A 23 -1.71 -9.95 16.68
N VAL A 24 -1.57 -9.85 15.35
CA VAL A 24 -1.93 -10.91 14.42
C VAL A 24 -0.78 -11.91 14.33
N PRO A 25 -0.99 -13.20 14.60
CA PRO A 25 0.06 -14.20 14.57
C PRO A 25 0.71 -14.35 13.18
N THR A 26 1.99 -14.70 13.18
CA THR A 26 2.79 -14.94 11.96
C THR A 26 2.13 -15.97 11.04
N ASP A 27 1.56 -17.06 11.60
CA ASP A 27 0.87 -18.11 10.82
C ASP A 27 -0.32 -17.54 10.03
N VAL A 28 -1.08 -16.63 10.63
CA VAL A 28 -2.21 -15.97 9.97
C VAL A 28 -1.73 -15.09 8.83
N LYS A 29 -0.64 -14.31 9.03
CA LYS A 29 -0.07 -13.46 7.99
C LYS A 29 0.47 -14.27 6.82
N VAL A 30 1.21 -15.34 7.08
CA VAL A 30 1.73 -16.25 6.05
C VAL A 30 0.57 -16.91 5.30
N GLY A 31 -0.40 -17.49 6.01
CA GLY A 31 -1.56 -18.12 5.40
C GLY A 31 -2.44 -17.17 4.58
N LEU A 32 -2.50 -15.88 4.97
CA LEU A 32 -3.15 -14.85 4.16
C LEU A 32 -2.38 -14.62 2.85
N ILE A 33 -1.07 -14.40 2.93
CA ILE A 33 -0.22 -14.12 1.76
C ILE A 33 -0.25 -15.28 0.76
N GLU A 34 -0.22 -16.53 1.24
CA GLU A 34 -0.35 -17.72 0.39
C GLU A 34 -1.67 -17.77 -0.38
N ARG A 35 -2.79 -17.42 0.28
CA ARG A 35 -4.10 -17.35 -0.37
C ARG A 35 -4.21 -16.20 -1.37
N LEU A 36 -3.61 -15.06 -1.08
CA LEU A 36 -3.53 -13.93 -2.01
C LEU A 36 -2.74 -14.29 -3.28
N LEU A 37 -1.62 -15.01 -3.12
CA LEU A 37 -0.87 -15.55 -4.27
C LEU A 37 -1.71 -16.54 -5.06
N ALA A 38 -2.40 -17.46 -4.39
CA ALA A 38 -3.29 -18.42 -5.04
C ALA A 38 -4.45 -17.75 -5.78
N ALA A 39 -4.88 -16.57 -5.33
CA ALA A 39 -5.84 -15.71 -6.01
C ALA A 39 -5.26 -14.95 -7.21
N GLY A 40 -3.95 -15.05 -7.49
CA GLY A 40 -3.29 -14.39 -8.62
C GLY A 40 -2.70 -13.02 -8.32
N LEU A 41 -2.71 -12.59 -7.05
CA LEU A 41 -2.06 -11.34 -6.62
C LEU A 41 -0.56 -11.58 -6.47
N THR A 42 0.24 -11.01 -7.37
CA THR A 42 1.69 -11.20 -7.41
C THR A 42 2.50 -10.02 -6.84
N SER A 43 1.85 -8.88 -6.63
CA SER A 43 2.45 -7.70 -5.98
C SER A 43 1.83 -7.55 -4.60
N ILE A 44 2.56 -7.93 -3.55
CA ILE A 44 2.03 -7.95 -2.17
C ILE A 44 3.00 -7.24 -1.23
N GLU A 45 2.51 -6.26 -0.49
CA GLU A 45 3.25 -5.61 0.58
C GLU A 45 3.06 -6.43 1.88
N VAL A 46 4.10 -7.17 2.26
CA VAL A 46 4.00 -8.25 3.26
C VAL A 46 4.35 -7.82 4.68
N GLY A 47 4.87 -6.61 4.86
CA GLY A 47 5.23 -6.10 6.18
C GLY A 47 6.07 -4.83 6.13
N SER A 48 6.65 -4.47 7.26
CA SER A 48 7.55 -3.31 7.36
C SER A 48 8.72 -3.57 8.31
N PHE A 49 9.81 -2.85 8.08
CA PHE A 49 10.98 -2.81 8.95
C PHE A 49 11.05 -1.51 9.77
N VAL A 50 9.88 -1.00 10.15
CA VAL A 50 9.73 0.09 11.12
C VAL A 50 10.01 -0.45 12.52
N SER A 51 10.45 0.41 13.44
CA SER A 51 10.71 0.00 14.84
C SER A 51 9.47 -0.64 15.47
N PRO A 52 9.59 -1.84 16.07
CA PRO A 52 8.48 -2.49 16.78
C PRO A 52 7.87 -1.67 17.91
N ALA A 53 8.62 -0.70 18.46
CA ALA A 53 8.10 0.23 19.46
C ALA A 53 7.03 1.17 18.88
N TRP A 54 7.07 1.45 17.57
CA TRP A 54 6.10 2.29 16.87
C TRP A 54 5.01 1.47 16.17
N VAL A 55 5.39 0.32 15.60
CA VAL A 55 4.47 -0.55 14.86
C VAL A 55 4.67 -2.00 15.32
N PRO A 56 4.17 -2.36 16.52
CA PRO A 56 4.35 -3.70 17.08
C PRO A 56 3.76 -4.81 16.20
N GLN A 57 2.71 -4.51 15.44
CA GLN A 57 2.08 -5.45 14.50
C GLN A 57 3.04 -5.97 13.42
N MET A 58 4.09 -5.22 13.08
CA MET A 58 5.05 -5.59 12.03
C MET A 58 6.38 -6.14 12.60
N ALA A 59 6.45 -6.38 13.91
CA ALA A 59 7.66 -6.85 14.57
C ALA A 59 8.15 -8.22 14.04
N ASP A 60 7.24 -9.04 13.55
CA ASP A 60 7.49 -10.37 13.03
C ASP A 60 7.73 -10.44 11.52
N THR A 61 7.83 -9.30 10.82
CA THR A 61 8.08 -9.24 9.37
C THR A 61 9.23 -10.14 8.91
N PRO A 62 10.40 -10.23 9.61
CA PRO A 62 11.45 -11.16 9.23
C PRO A 62 11.01 -12.63 9.28
N ALA A 63 10.21 -13.00 10.28
CA ALA A 63 9.69 -14.37 10.42
C ALA A 63 8.63 -14.68 9.34
N VAL A 64 7.78 -13.73 9.00
CA VAL A 64 6.85 -13.84 7.86
C VAL A 64 7.65 -14.09 6.59
N MET A 65 8.59 -13.19 6.25
CA MET A 65 9.41 -13.26 5.04
C MET A 65 10.13 -14.61 4.88
N ALA A 66 10.69 -15.14 5.97
CA ALA A 66 11.42 -16.42 5.96
C ALA A 66 10.55 -17.64 5.62
N ARG A 67 9.22 -17.50 5.69
CA ARG A 67 8.25 -18.58 5.47
C ARG A 67 7.47 -18.44 4.17
N LEU A 68 7.61 -17.31 3.46
CA LEU A 68 6.86 -17.07 2.23
C LEU A 68 7.32 -18.02 1.12
N PRO A 69 6.39 -18.56 0.32
CA PRO A 69 6.72 -19.35 -0.86
C PRO A 69 7.38 -18.46 -1.94
N PRO A 70 8.08 -19.07 -2.90
CA PRO A 70 8.55 -18.34 -4.09
C PRO A 70 7.40 -17.63 -4.79
N ASN A 71 7.65 -16.41 -5.27
CA ASN A 71 6.67 -15.60 -6.02
C ASN A 71 7.21 -15.32 -7.44
N PRO A 72 7.19 -16.31 -8.34
CA PRO A 72 7.72 -16.17 -9.69
C PRO A 72 6.91 -15.14 -10.49
N GLY A 73 7.60 -14.14 -11.02
CA GLY A 73 6.98 -13.05 -11.79
C GLY A 73 6.32 -11.96 -10.97
N GLY A 74 6.40 -12.06 -9.63
CA GLY A 74 5.89 -11.07 -8.69
C GLY A 74 6.95 -10.57 -7.72
N ARG A 75 6.50 -9.78 -6.72
CA ARG A 75 7.38 -9.22 -5.68
C ARG A 75 6.68 -9.21 -4.33
N TYR A 76 7.46 -9.55 -3.30
CA TYR A 76 7.16 -9.19 -1.93
C TYR A 76 7.82 -7.87 -1.62
N SER A 77 7.02 -6.85 -1.37
CA SER A 77 7.50 -5.53 -0.96
C SER A 77 7.38 -5.35 0.55
N VAL A 78 8.25 -4.51 1.11
CA VAL A 78 8.22 -4.14 2.52
C VAL A 78 8.49 -2.66 2.69
N LEU A 79 7.83 -2.02 3.66
CA LEU A 79 8.07 -0.63 4.00
C LEU A 79 9.34 -0.48 4.84
N VAL A 80 10.18 0.50 4.52
CA VAL A 80 11.43 0.79 5.25
C VAL A 80 11.51 2.28 5.65
N PRO A 81 11.80 2.60 6.92
CA PRO A 81 11.83 3.99 7.38
C PRO A 81 13.19 4.68 7.23
N ASN A 82 14.26 3.91 7.02
CA ASN A 82 15.64 4.41 6.98
C ASN A 82 16.60 3.31 6.48
N LEU A 83 17.91 3.64 6.39
CA LEU A 83 18.93 2.71 5.93
C LEU A 83 19.02 1.43 6.77
N ARG A 84 18.86 1.51 8.11
CA ARG A 84 18.87 0.33 8.98
C ARG A 84 17.70 -0.61 8.65
N GLY A 85 16.51 -0.06 8.42
CA GLY A 85 15.35 -0.83 7.98
C GLY A 85 15.57 -1.47 6.61
N PHE A 86 16.19 -0.75 5.68
CA PHE A 86 16.57 -1.27 4.38
C PHE A 86 17.54 -2.46 4.49
N GLU A 87 18.60 -2.36 5.30
CA GLU A 87 19.57 -3.45 5.47
C GLU A 87 18.91 -4.71 6.05
N ALA A 88 18.00 -4.54 7.01
CA ALA A 88 17.22 -5.65 7.55
C ALA A 88 16.26 -6.27 6.50
N ALA A 89 15.60 -5.44 5.69
CA ALA A 89 14.75 -5.88 4.59
C ALA A 89 15.54 -6.68 3.54
N ARG A 90 16.71 -6.16 3.15
CA ARG A 90 17.63 -6.84 2.23
C ARG A 90 18.08 -8.20 2.78
N ALA A 91 18.47 -8.25 4.05
CA ALA A 91 18.89 -9.50 4.70
C ALA A 91 17.74 -10.52 4.79
N ALA A 92 16.49 -10.06 4.89
CA ALA A 92 15.29 -10.91 4.85
C ALA A 92 14.84 -11.31 3.43
N GLY A 93 15.54 -10.87 2.38
CA GLY A 93 15.24 -11.25 0.99
C GLY A 93 14.08 -10.45 0.36
N ALA A 94 13.87 -9.20 0.77
CA ALA A 94 12.85 -8.35 0.17
C ALA A 94 13.08 -8.17 -1.34
N GLY A 95 12.05 -8.43 -2.14
CA GLY A 95 12.08 -8.28 -3.60
C GLY A 95 11.85 -6.84 -4.06
N GLU A 96 11.32 -6.00 -3.18
CA GLU A 96 11.10 -4.57 -3.38
C GLU A 96 11.04 -3.88 -2.02
N VAL A 97 11.47 -2.63 -1.94
CA VAL A 97 11.31 -1.81 -0.73
C VAL A 97 10.51 -0.55 -1.04
N ALA A 98 9.75 -0.09 -0.06
CA ALA A 98 8.97 1.14 -0.16
C ALA A 98 9.42 2.17 0.87
N ILE A 99 9.51 3.43 0.44
CA ILE A 99 9.67 4.62 1.27
C ILE A 99 8.41 5.48 1.20
N PHE A 100 8.26 6.43 2.10
CA PHE A 100 7.02 7.21 2.22
C PHE A 100 7.31 8.67 2.52
N ALA A 101 6.58 9.54 1.85
CA ALA A 101 6.58 10.99 2.06
C ALA A 101 5.13 11.46 2.20
N SER A 102 4.92 12.75 2.38
CA SER A 102 3.61 13.38 2.40
C SER A 102 3.58 14.59 1.48
N ALA A 103 2.41 14.95 0.97
CA ALA A 103 2.18 16.21 0.29
C ALA A 103 1.77 17.35 1.27
N SER A 104 1.69 17.04 2.58
CA SER A 104 1.33 17.96 3.66
C SER A 104 2.49 18.08 4.65
N GLU A 105 2.94 19.30 4.93
CA GLU A 105 3.97 19.59 5.93
C GLU A 105 3.49 19.26 7.35
N ALA A 106 2.25 19.60 7.67
CA ALA A 106 1.69 19.31 8.97
C ALA A 106 1.60 17.80 9.23
N PHE A 107 1.19 17.02 8.21
CA PHE A 107 1.15 15.56 8.30
C PHE A 107 2.56 14.96 8.43
N SER A 108 3.53 15.45 7.64
CA SER A 108 4.92 14.99 7.73
C SER A 108 5.47 15.17 9.15
N ARG A 109 5.28 16.35 9.73
CA ARG A 109 5.70 16.65 11.12
C ARG A 109 5.00 15.77 12.15
N ALA A 110 3.70 15.56 12.01
CA ALA A 110 2.91 14.74 12.93
C ALA A 110 3.28 13.25 12.83
N ASN A 111 3.48 12.74 11.61
CA ASN A 111 3.68 11.32 11.35
C ASN A 111 5.14 10.85 11.56
N ILE A 112 6.12 11.65 11.13
CA ILE A 112 7.54 11.26 11.13
C ILE A 112 8.47 12.30 11.74
N ASN A 113 7.92 13.32 12.40
CA ASN A 113 8.62 14.37 13.12
C ASN A 113 9.71 15.06 12.29
N CYS A 114 9.40 15.39 11.04
CA CYS A 114 10.27 16.18 10.16
C CYS A 114 9.48 16.83 9.02
N SER A 115 10.08 17.81 8.35
CA SER A 115 9.54 18.41 7.13
C SER A 115 9.56 17.42 5.96
N ILE A 116 8.82 17.73 4.91
CA ILE A 116 8.85 16.96 3.65
C ILE A 116 10.28 16.94 3.09
N ALA A 117 10.98 18.07 3.08
CA ALA A 117 12.35 18.15 2.60
C ALA A 117 13.30 17.24 3.38
N GLU A 118 13.29 17.33 4.71
CA GLU A 118 14.09 16.48 5.59
C GLU A 118 13.74 14.99 5.44
N SER A 119 12.47 14.64 5.19
CA SER A 119 12.08 13.26 4.98
C SER A 119 12.72 12.67 3.72
N LEU A 120 12.74 13.42 2.64
CA LEU A 120 13.37 13.02 1.38
C LEU A 120 14.90 12.91 1.52
N ASP A 121 15.53 13.82 2.26
CA ASP A 121 16.97 13.74 2.56
C ASP A 121 17.29 12.48 3.41
N ARG A 122 16.44 12.12 4.37
CA ARG A 122 16.58 10.86 5.13
C ARG A 122 16.45 9.61 4.26
N PHE A 123 15.70 9.66 3.17
CA PHE A 123 15.53 8.54 2.25
C PHE A 123 16.60 8.47 1.15
N ALA A 124 17.40 9.50 0.93
CA ALA A 124 18.47 9.48 -0.06
C ALA A 124 19.48 8.31 0.15
N PRO A 125 19.97 8.01 1.38
CA PRO A 125 20.82 6.84 1.61
C PRO A 125 20.11 5.49 1.33
N VAL A 126 18.78 5.40 1.60
CA VAL A 126 18.00 4.20 1.28
C VAL A 126 17.93 4.00 -0.25
N ALA A 127 17.66 5.07 -0.99
CA ALA A 127 17.58 5.03 -2.45
C ALA A 127 18.92 4.64 -3.09
N GLU A 128 20.04 5.15 -2.56
CA GLU A 128 21.37 4.79 -3.00
C GLU A 128 21.69 3.30 -2.75
N ALA A 129 21.40 2.81 -1.54
CA ALA A 129 21.60 1.42 -1.16
C ALA A 129 20.71 0.46 -1.97
N ALA A 130 19.43 0.82 -2.21
CA ALA A 130 18.51 0.05 -3.02
C ALA A 130 19.00 -0.07 -4.47
N ARG A 131 19.46 1.03 -5.06
CA ARG A 131 20.07 1.05 -6.39
C ARG A 131 21.34 0.19 -6.46
N ALA A 132 22.23 0.29 -5.47
CA ALA A 132 23.45 -0.50 -5.41
C ALA A 132 23.18 -2.00 -5.27
N ALA A 133 22.09 -2.37 -4.57
CA ALA A 133 21.64 -3.74 -4.40
C ALA A 133 20.74 -4.25 -5.54
N ALA A 134 20.41 -3.43 -6.55
CA ALA A 134 19.43 -3.72 -7.60
C ALA A 134 18.05 -4.11 -7.05
N ILE A 135 17.67 -3.59 -5.88
CA ILE A 135 16.34 -3.77 -5.27
C ILE A 135 15.45 -2.60 -5.73
N PRO A 136 14.31 -2.86 -6.39
CA PRO A 136 13.38 -1.82 -6.78
C PRO A 136 12.89 -1.01 -5.58
N LEU A 137 12.78 0.32 -5.78
CA LEU A 137 12.32 1.26 -4.77
C LEU A 137 10.97 1.83 -5.18
N ARG A 138 9.95 1.70 -4.34
CA ARG A 138 8.63 2.31 -4.47
C ARG A 138 8.50 3.51 -3.54
N GLY A 139 7.74 4.54 -3.94
CA GLY A 139 7.47 5.71 -3.11
C GLY A 139 5.98 5.85 -2.80
N TYR A 140 5.61 6.16 -1.56
CA TYR A 140 4.27 6.58 -1.19
C TYR A 140 4.23 8.08 -0.98
N VAL A 141 3.14 8.73 -1.40
CA VAL A 141 2.82 10.12 -1.06
C VAL A 141 1.49 10.15 -0.33
N SER A 142 1.51 10.45 0.97
CA SER A 142 0.31 10.57 1.78
C SER A 142 -0.37 11.93 1.61
N CYS A 143 -1.67 12.00 1.93
CA CYS A 143 -2.46 13.24 1.95
C CYS A 143 -2.60 13.93 0.59
N VAL A 144 -2.73 13.18 -0.51
CA VAL A 144 -2.75 13.79 -1.85
C VAL A 144 -4.04 14.51 -2.19
N LEU A 145 -5.17 14.18 -1.54
CA LEU A 145 -6.49 14.79 -1.77
C LEU A 145 -7.01 15.57 -0.56
N GLY A 146 -6.31 15.47 0.57
CA GLY A 146 -6.67 16.17 1.80
C GLY A 146 -5.81 15.73 2.98
N CYS A 147 -5.62 16.63 3.93
CA CYS A 147 -4.84 16.43 5.15
C CYS A 147 -5.73 16.63 6.38
N PRO A 148 -5.61 15.76 7.42
CA PRO A 148 -6.41 15.90 8.63
C PRO A 148 -6.02 17.13 9.48
N TYR A 149 -4.87 17.73 9.23
CA TYR A 149 -4.34 18.87 10.01
C TYR A 149 -4.45 20.22 9.29
N GLU A 150 -4.23 20.26 7.97
CA GLU A 150 -4.21 21.50 7.21
C GLU A 150 -5.27 21.56 6.09
N GLY A 151 -6.13 20.54 5.98
CA GLY A 151 -7.26 20.54 5.06
C GLY A 151 -6.84 20.26 3.61
N MET A 152 -7.18 21.15 2.69
CA MET A 152 -6.94 20.96 1.25
C MET A 152 -5.45 20.94 0.91
N VAL A 153 -5.06 19.97 0.08
CA VAL A 153 -3.70 19.85 -0.48
C VAL A 153 -3.75 20.16 -1.98
N MET A 154 -2.88 21.05 -2.41
CA MET A 154 -2.84 21.47 -3.82
C MET A 154 -2.19 20.40 -4.70
N PRO A 155 -2.74 20.07 -5.88
CA PRO A 155 -2.15 19.09 -6.80
C PRO A 155 -0.68 19.35 -7.16
N GLN A 156 -0.25 20.60 -7.22
CA GLN A 156 1.13 20.98 -7.50
C GLN A 156 2.10 20.56 -6.37
N ALA A 157 1.67 20.59 -5.11
CA ALA A 157 2.46 20.12 -3.99
C ALA A 157 2.67 18.58 -4.09
N VAL A 158 1.62 17.85 -4.47
CA VAL A 158 1.70 16.40 -4.73
C VAL A 158 2.67 16.11 -5.89
N ALA A 159 2.54 16.86 -6.99
CA ALA A 159 3.40 16.71 -8.17
C ALA A 159 4.88 16.94 -7.83
N GLU A 160 5.20 17.93 -7.02
CA GLU A 160 6.58 18.20 -6.60
C GLU A 160 7.16 17.06 -5.75
N VAL A 161 6.41 16.54 -4.78
CA VAL A 161 6.86 15.40 -3.95
C VAL A 161 7.05 14.15 -4.81
N ALA A 162 6.09 13.84 -5.70
CA ALA A 162 6.19 12.72 -6.62
C ALA A 162 7.42 12.82 -7.53
N ARG A 163 7.67 13.99 -8.11
CA ARG A 163 8.86 14.28 -8.93
C ARG A 163 10.15 14.01 -8.16
N ARG A 164 10.22 14.45 -6.89
CA ARG A 164 11.41 14.24 -6.03
C ARG A 164 11.61 12.77 -5.70
N LEU A 165 10.56 12.01 -5.42
CA LEU A 165 10.66 10.56 -5.20
C LEU A 165 11.17 9.83 -6.45
N VAL A 166 10.68 10.21 -7.62
CA VAL A 166 11.19 9.66 -8.90
C VAL A 166 12.65 10.03 -9.12
N ALA A 167 13.06 11.26 -8.80
CA ALA A 167 14.45 11.70 -8.89
C ALA A 167 15.38 10.96 -7.90
N LEU A 168 14.87 10.55 -6.74
CA LEU A 168 15.58 9.66 -5.80
C LEU A 168 15.77 8.24 -6.35
N GLY A 169 14.99 7.82 -7.34
CA GLY A 169 15.09 6.50 -7.96
C GLY A 169 13.88 5.59 -7.74
N CYS A 170 12.78 6.10 -7.16
CA CYS A 170 11.54 5.32 -7.10
C CYS A 170 11.07 4.98 -8.51
N HIS A 171 10.87 3.69 -8.79
CA HIS A 171 10.37 3.24 -10.08
C HIS A 171 8.86 3.50 -10.25
N GLU A 172 8.15 3.63 -9.13
CA GLU A 172 6.70 3.88 -9.05
C GLU A 172 6.39 4.76 -7.83
N VAL A 173 5.38 5.62 -7.95
CA VAL A 173 4.90 6.48 -6.88
C VAL A 173 3.40 6.24 -6.66
N SER A 174 3.04 5.84 -5.45
CA SER A 174 1.64 5.62 -5.04
C SER A 174 1.10 6.86 -4.35
N LEU A 175 -0.03 7.35 -4.85
CA LEU A 175 -0.68 8.58 -4.41
C LEU A 175 -1.84 8.22 -3.46
N GLY A 176 -1.67 8.57 -2.18
CA GLY A 176 -2.57 8.17 -1.11
C GLY A 176 -3.60 9.23 -0.72
N ASP A 177 -4.89 8.94 -0.94
CA ASP A 177 -6.01 9.64 -0.27
C ASP A 177 -6.14 9.09 1.14
N THR A 178 -5.22 9.50 2.01
CA THR A 178 -4.97 8.92 3.34
C THR A 178 -6.18 8.95 4.27
N ILE A 179 -7.06 9.94 4.12
CA ILE A 179 -8.26 10.09 4.95
C ILE A 179 -9.56 9.86 4.18
N GLY A 180 -9.47 9.45 2.90
CA GLY A 180 -10.60 9.08 2.07
C GLY A 180 -11.61 10.20 1.84
N VAL A 181 -11.14 11.46 1.73
CA VAL A 181 -12.01 12.65 1.58
C VAL A 181 -12.09 13.13 0.13
N GLY A 182 -11.26 12.60 -0.75
CA GLY A 182 -11.18 13.02 -2.14
C GLY A 182 -12.47 12.82 -2.92
N THR A 183 -12.64 13.63 -3.95
CA THR A 183 -13.69 13.48 -4.96
C THR A 183 -13.08 13.05 -6.30
N PRO A 184 -13.88 12.47 -7.23
CA PRO A 184 -13.40 12.11 -8.56
C PRO A 184 -12.70 13.25 -9.31
N ASP A 185 -13.25 14.46 -9.24
CA ASP A 185 -12.66 15.64 -9.90
C ASP A 185 -11.31 16.02 -9.28
N GLN A 186 -11.21 15.96 -7.95
CA GLN A 186 -9.95 16.22 -7.24
C GLN A 186 -8.91 15.15 -7.57
N ALA A 187 -9.30 13.87 -7.61
CA ALA A 187 -8.42 12.78 -7.99
C ALA A 187 -7.89 12.96 -9.43
N ARG A 188 -8.76 13.28 -10.38
CA ARG A 188 -8.37 13.59 -11.77
C ARG A 188 -7.41 14.77 -11.85
N ALA A 189 -7.69 15.86 -11.15
CA ALA A 189 -6.84 17.05 -11.14
C ALA A 189 -5.45 16.74 -10.53
N CYS A 190 -5.41 15.94 -9.46
CA CYS A 190 -4.17 15.49 -8.85
C CYS A 190 -3.36 14.62 -9.82
N ILE A 191 -3.96 13.58 -10.42
CA ILE A 191 -3.29 12.73 -11.40
C ILE A 191 -2.80 13.53 -12.60
N ALA A 192 -3.59 14.44 -13.14
CA ALA A 192 -3.17 15.28 -14.26
C ALA A 192 -1.94 16.15 -13.91
N ALA A 193 -1.90 16.72 -12.71
CA ALA A 193 -0.76 17.52 -12.26
C ALA A 193 0.51 16.65 -12.06
N VAL A 194 0.37 15.46 -11.49
CA VAL A 194 1.50 14.54 -11.32
C VAL A 194 1.97 13.98 -12.66
N ALA A 195 1.07 13.63 -13.57
CA ALA A 195 1.40 13.12 -14.91
C ALA A 195 2.12 14.14 -15.80
N ALA A 196 2.03 15.42 -15.48
CA ALA A 196 2.82 16.46 -16.15
C ALA A 196 4.33 16.40 -15.84
N VAL A 197 4.72 15.72 -14.74
CA VAL A 197 6.12 15.65 -14.27
C VAL A 197 6.63 14.22 -14.02
N VAL A 198 5.73 13.24 -13.98
CA VAL A 198 6.02 11.80 -13.81
C VAL A 198 5.27 11.02 -14.88
N PRO A 199 5.91 10.10 -15.62
CA PRO A 199 5.21 9.22 -16.55
C PRO A 199 4.05 8.47 -15.87
N VAL A 200 2.87 8.49 -16.49
CA VAL A 200 1.64 7.95 -15.86
C VAL A 200 1.74 6.45 -15.53
N GLU A 201 2.57 5.71 -16.25
CA GLU A 201 2.85 4.29 -16.01
C GLU A 201 3.59 4.05 -14.68
N ARG A 202 4.12 5.11 -14.09
CA ARG A 202 4.80 5.09 -12.78
C ARG A 202 3.93 5.63 -11.66
N ILE A 203 2.67 5.91 -11.93
CA ILE A 203 1.71 6.43 -10.95
C ILE A 203 0.78 5.29 -10.52
N ALA A 204 0.68 5.09 -9.22
CA ALA A 204 -0.31 4.21 -8.59
C ALA A 204 -1.31 5.02 -7.77
N LEU A 205 -2.51 4.49 -7.61
CA LEU A 205 -3.56 5.05 -6.75
C LEU A 205 -3.69 4.22 -5.48
N HIS A 206 -3.72 4.89 -4.34
CA HIS A 206 -4.00 4.32 -3.03
C HIS A 206 -5.15 5.11 -2.39
N CYS A 207 -6.33 4.53 -2.39
CA CYS A 207 -7.53 5.24 -1.93
C CYS A 207 -8.10 4.60 -0.66
N HIS A 208 -8.29 5.41 0.38
CA HIS A 208 -9.12 5.01 1.50
C HIS A 208 -10.60 5.22 1.16
N ASP A 209 -11.44 4.32 1.65
CA ASP A 209 -12.88 4.33 1.37
C ASP A 209 -13.72 4.91 2.51
N THR A 210 -13.10 5.74 3.35
CA THR A 210 -13.69 6.36 4.55
C THR A 210 -15.04 7.03 4.28
N GLN A 211 -15.21 7.61 3.10
CA GLN A 211 -16.47 8.25 2.66
C GLN A 211 -17.17 7.49 1.52
N GLY A 212 -16.79 6.23 1.25
CA GLY A 212 -17.42 5.40 0.22
C GLY A 212 -17.18 5.88 -1.21
N ARG A 213 -16.09 6.63 -1.48
CA ARG A 213 -15.80 7.21 -2.80
C ARG A 213 -14.54 6.66 -3.47
N ALA A 214 -13.84 5.73 -2.83
CA ALA A 214 -12.58 5.21 -3.36
C ALA A 214 -12.72 4.63 -4.77
N LEU A 215 -13.74 3.82 -5.03
CA LEU A 215 -13.98 3.22 -6.35
C LEU A 215 -14.28 4.28 -7.42
N ASP A 216 -15.04 5.32 -7.08
CA ASP A 216 -15.35 6.39 -8.03
C ASP A 216 -14.10 7.22 -8.34
N ASN A 217 -13.26 7.50 -7.33
CA ASN A 217 -11.97 8.18 -7.51
C ASN A 217 -11.03 7.36 -8.41
N ILE A 218 -10.91 6.05 -8.18
CA ILE A 218 -10.10 5.16 -9.02
C ILE A 218 -10.63 5.14 -10.45
N ARG A 219 -11.95 4.91 -10.62
CA ARG A 219 -12.60 4.85 -11.94
C ARG A 219 -12.37 6.13 -12.75
N ALA A 220 -12.48 7.29 -12.09
CA ALA A 220 -12.27 8.59 -12.73
C ALA A 220 -10.84 8.80 -13.23
N CYS A 221 -9.86 8.03 -12.76
CA CYS A 221 -8.46 8.15 -13.15
C CYS A 221 -7.99 7.09 -14.17
N LEU A 222 -8.80 6.07 -14.45
CA LEU A 222 -8.40 4.99 -15.37
C LEU A 222 -8.18 5.48 -16.80
N ASP A 223 -8.99 6.41 -17.29
CA ASP A 223 -8.88 6.99 -18.63
C ASP A 223 -7.67 7.92 -18.78
N LEU A 224 -7.09 8.39 -17.69
CA LEU A 224 -5.85 9.16 -17.69
C LEU A 224 -4.61 8.27 -17.88
N GLY A 225 -4.77 6.95 -17.91
CA GLY A 225 -3.69 6.01 -18.15
C GLY A 225 -3.16 5.29 -16.92
N VAL A 226 -3.65 5.59 -15.72
CA VAL A 226 -3.21 4.89 -14.48
C VAL A 226 -3.44 3.39 -14.63
N GLY A 227 -2.40 2.61 -14.38
CA GLY A 227 -2.40 1.15 -14.54
C GLY A 227 -2.10 0.38 -13.25
N VAL A 228 -2.02 1.06 -12.10
CA VAL A 228 -1.71 0.44 -10.80
C VAL A 228 -2.64 0.98 -9.72
N VAL A 229 -3.21 0.08 -8.92
CA VAL A 229 -4.11 0.42 -7.82
C VAL A 229 -3.69 -0.39 -6.58
N ASP A 230 -3.52 0.28 -5.45
CA ASP A 230 -3.34 -0.36 -4.14
C ASP A 230 -4.72 -0.65 -3.55
N ALA A 231 -4.86 -1.83 -2.98
CA ALA A 231 -6.09 -2.25 -2.31
C ALA A 231 -5.77 -3.25 -1.20
N ALA A 232 -6.69 -3.45 -0.28
CA ALA A 232 -6.54 -4.41 0.79
C ALA A 232 -7.71 -5.42 0.77
N VAL A 233 -7.38 -6.72 0.80
CA VAL A 233 -8.39 -7.78 0.88
C VAL A 233 -9.33 -7.55 2.05
N ALA A 234 -10.63 -7.78 1.85
CA ALA A 234 -11.70 -7.54 2.81
C ALA A 234 -11.76 -6.08 3.32
N GLY A 235 -11.15 -5.10 2.63
CA GLY A 235 -11.06 -3.72 3.09
C GLY A 235 -10.27 -3.57 4.39
N LEU A 236 -9.27 -4.42 4.62
CA LEU A 236 -8.44 -4.37 5.84
C LEU A 236 -7.80 -3.01 6.05
N GLY A 237 -7.72 -2.61 7.31
CA GLY A 237 -7.22 -1.30 7.74
C GLY A 237 -8.37 -0.37 8.11
N GLY A 238 -8.21 0.33 9.21
CA GLY A 238 -9.09 1.42 9.62
C GLY A 238 -8.48 2.76 9.23
N CYS A 239 -9.28 3.80 9.28
CA CYS A 239 -8.76 5.16 9.20
C CYS A 239 -8.45 5.65 10.63
N PRO A 240 -7.18 5.89 11.02
CA PRO A 240 -6.86 6.36 12.36
C PRO A 240 -7.45 7.76 12.67
N TYR A 241 -7.85 8.48 11.64
CA TYR A 241 -8.45 9.81 11.72
C TYR A 241 -10.00 9.79 11.71
N ALA A 242 -10.61 8.61 11.48
CA ALA A 242 -12.05 8.40 11.50
C ALA A 242 -12.36 7.03 12.14
N PRO A 243 -12.38 6.93 13.49
CA PRO A 243 -12.62 5.66 14.16
C PRO A 243 -13.93 4.99 13.70
N GLY A 244 -13.84 3.70 13.32
CA GLY A 244 -14.98 2.93 12.83
C GLY A 244 -15.29 3.10 11.33
N ALA A 245 -14.65 4.03 10.64
CA ALA A 245 -14.77 4.14 9.19
C ALA A 245 -13.89 3.12 8.46
N PRO A 246 -14.28 2.66 7.24
CA PRO A 246 -13.41 1.87 6.39
C PRO A 246 -12.07 2.58 6.13
N GLY A 247 -11.00 1.80 6.07
CA GLY A 247 -9.68 2.26 5.64
C GLY A 247 -9.48 2.04 4.15
N ASN A 248 -8.58 1.13 3.80
CA ASN A 248 -8.30 0.80 2.41
C ASN A 248 -9.55 0.37 1.63
N VAL A 249 -9.61 0.71 0.34
CA VAL A 249 -10.59 0.12 -0.57
C VAL A 249 -10.40 -1.40 -0.65
N ALA A 250 -11.50 -2.14 -0.67
CA ALA A 250 -11.44 -3.60 -0.73
C ALA A 250 -10.93 -4.08 -2.10
N THR A 251 -9.97 -5.03 -2.08
CA THR A 251 -9.41 -5.64 -3.29
C THR A 251 -10.48 -6.31 -4.13
N GLU A 252 -11.45 -6.95 -3.51
CA GLU A 252 -12.61 -7.57 -4.16
C GLU A 252 -13.42 -6.54 -4.97
N ALA A 253 -13.68 -5.39 -4.37
CA ALA A 253 -14.46 -4.33 -5.00
C ALA A 253 -13.69 -3.68 -6.18
N VAL A 254 -12.38 -3.47 -6.01
CA VAL A 254 -11.50 -2.98 -7.08
C VAL A 254 -11.44 -3.99 -8.24
N ALA A 255 -11.22 -5.27 -7.95
CA ALA A 255 -11.15 -6.32 -8.97
C ALA A 255 -12.47 -6.42 -9.76
N ALA A 256 -13.60 -6.42 -9.07
CA ALA A 256 -14.93 -6.47 -9.71
C ALA A 256 -15.20 -5.22 -10.56
N MET A 257 -14.84 -4.04 -10.09
CA MET A 257 -14.98 -2.79 -10.84
C MET A 257 -14.13 -2.76 -12.11
N LEU A 258 -12.89 -3.26 -12.05
CA LEU A 258 -11.98 -3.33 -13.19
C LEU A 258 -12.46 -4.37 -14.22
N ASP A 259 -12.93 -5.54 -13.76
CA ASP A 259 -13.50 -6.58 -14.63
C ASP A 259 -14.74 -6.05 -15.38
N ALA A 260 -15.67 -5.40 -14.68
CA ALA A 260 -16.83 -4.75 -15.28
C ALA A 260 -16.47 -3.66 -16.31
N ALA A 261 -15.29 -3.04 -16.17
CA ALA A 261 -14.74 -2.09 -17.14
C ALA A 261 -13.96 -2.77 -18.29
N GLY A 262 -13.90 -4.09 -18.36
CA GLY A 262 -13.15 -4.85 -19.38
C GLY A 262 -11.63 -4.77 -19.21
N LEU A 263 -11.15 -4.48 -18.02
CA LEU A 263 -9.73 -4.36 -17.67
C LEU A 263 -9.27 -5.65 -16.95
N ALA A 264 -8.21 -6.27 -17.46
CA ALA A 264 -7.71 -7.52 -16.90
C ALA A 264 -6.84 -7.26 -15.64
N THR A 265 -7.12 -7.93 -14.54
CA THR A 265 -6.28 -7.92 -13.32
C THR A 265 -5.45 -9.20 -13.20
N GLY A 266 -5.98 -10.32 -13.66
CA GLY A 266 -5.42 -11.65 -13.43
C GLY A 266 -5.79 -12.25 -12.07
N VAL A 267 -6.71 -11.61 -11.34
CA VAL A 267 -7.19 -12.06 -10.02
C VAL A 267 -8.36 -13.03 -10.20
N ASP A 268 -8.32 -14.15 -9.47
CA ASP A 268 -9.44 -15.10 -9.33
C ASP A 268 -10.37 -14.61 -8.21
N PRO A 269 -11.62 -14.20 -8.53
CA PRO A 269 -12.53 -13.64 -7.52
C PRO A 269 -12.93 -14.64 -6.44
N ALA A 270 -13.05 -15.94 -6.77
CA ALA A 270 -13.46 -16.96 -5.80
C ALA A 270 -12.35 -17.19 -4.76
N ARG A 271 -11.11 -17.34 -5.21
CA ARG A 271 -9.96 -17.47 -4.33
C ARG A 271 -9.67 -16.21 -3.51
N LEU A 272 -9.92 -15.03 -4.10
CA LEU A 272 -9.82 -13.78 -3.35
C LEU A 272 -10.86 -13.71 -2.21
N ALA A 273 -12.10 -14.12 -2.47
CA ALA A 273 -13.15 -14.21 -1.45
C ALA A 273 -12.78 -15.21 -0.33
N GLU A 274 -12.12 -16.34 -0.68
CA GLU A 274 -11.58 -17.28 0.32
C GLU A 274 -10.48 -16.63 1.19
N ALA A 275 -9.58 -15.84 0.60
CA ALA A 275 -8.56 -15.10 1.34
C ALA A 275 -9.19 -14.06 2.30
N GLY A 276 -10.22 -13.35 1.84
CA GLY A 276 -10.98 -12.39 2.65
C GLY A 276 -11.71 -13.08 3.82
N ALA A 277 -12.40 -14.20 3.57
CA ALA A 277 -13.05 -14.98 4.60
C ALA A 277 -12.06 -15.55 5.63
N PHE A 278 -10.90 -16.02 5.18
CA PHE A 278 -9.84 -16.50 6.04
C PHE A 278 -9.37 -15.42 7.01
N VAL A 279 -8.99 -14.24 6.51
CA VAL A 279 -8.42 -13.20 7.37
C VAL A 279 -9.45 -12.61 8.31
N THR A 280 -10.69 -12.39 7.86
CA THR A 280 -11.78 -11.88 8.73
C THR A 280 -12.12 -12.86 9.83
N GLY A 281 -12.18 -14.17 9.52
CA GLY A 281 -12.39 -15.23 10.50
C GLY A 281 -11.24 -15.32 11.51
N ALA A 282 -9.98 -15.19 11.05
CA ALA A 282 -8.81 -15.19 11.91
C ALA A 282 -8.81 -13.99 12.86
N LEU A 283 -9.06 -12.77 12.33
CA LEU A 283 -9.13 -11.55 13.14
C LEU A 283 -10.24 -11.61 14.20
N ALA A 284 -11.40 -12.14 13.85
CA ALA A 284 -12.48 -12.31 14.81
C ALA A 284 -12.07 -13.22 15.99
N ARG A 285 -11.35 -14.32 15.73
CA ARG A 285 -10.81 -15.21 16.77
C ARG A 285 -9.74 -14.55 17.61
N VAL A 286 -8.75 -13.90 16.97
CA VAL A 286 -7.67 -13.19 17.66
C VAL A 286 -8.24 -12.13 18.60
N ARG A 287 -9.22 -11.34 18.13
CA ARG A 287 -9.88 -10.31 18.94
C ARG A 287 -10.70 -10.91 20.11
N ALA A 288 -11.24 -12.13 19.95
CA ALA A 288 -11.92 -12.86 21.01
C ALA A 288 -10.95 -13.57 22.00
N GLY A 289 -9.63 -13.48 21.81
CA GLY A 289 -8.64 -14.16 22.63
C GLY A 289 -8.59 -15.69 22.44
N ALA A 290 -9.13 -16.20 21.33
CA ALA A 290 -9.12 -17.61 21.01
C ALA A 290 -7.78 -18.03 20.38
N ASP A 291 -7.40 -19.30 20.62
CA ASP A 291 -6.22 -19.90 19.98
C ASP A 291 -6.43 -19.97 18.46
N VAL A 292 -5.47 -19.42 17.73
CA VAL A 292 -5.46 -19.42 16.25
C VAL A 292 -4.39 -20.35 15.67
N SER A 293 -3.70 -21.14 16.51
CA SER A 293 -2.67 -22.11 16.09
C SER A 293 -3.24 -23.28 15.26
N ALA A 294 -4.55 -23.43 15.20
CA ALA A 294 -5.25 -24.55 14.54
C ALA A 294 -5.97 -24.12 13.23
N PHE A 295 -5.42 -23.17 12.45
CA PHE A 295 -5.95 -22.99 11.11
C PHE A 295 -5.44 -24.12 10.20
N PRO A 296 -6.35 -24.90 9.57
CA PRO A 296 -5.93 -25.85 8.55
C PRO A 296 -5.32 -25.04 7.38
N GLY A 297 -4.11 -25.46 6.99
CA GLY A 297 -3.37 -24.91 5.86
C GLY A 297 -4.14 -25.07 4.53
#